data_d7ecadd6940eeb29f9f8b94931ede46e
#
_entry.id   d7ecadd6940eeb29f9f8b94931ede46e
#
_cell.length_a   1.000
_cell.length_b   1.000
_cell.length_c   1.000
_cell.angle_alpha   90.00
_cell.angle_beta   90.00
_cell.angle_gamma   90.00
#
_symmetry.space_group_name_H-M   'P 1'
#
loop_
_entity.id
_entity.type
_entity.pdbx_description
1 polymer ?
#
loop_
_entity_poly.entity_id
_entity_poly.type
_entity_poly.pdbx_seq_one_letter_code
_entity_poly.pdbx_strand_id
1 'polypeptide(L)'
;TYPNARFINIHRNPIQSIASFCSLTKNIRSAFSKNVDTKEIGKTVLDFWQHNLNKGMSYRESLGPNQIVDINYTKFIENPLDAIKNIYSILGFDIDIETENKMEEYLIKQNQIKKEKHNYSLEEFDLSPEIVNDHFHNYMMNHEF
;
A
#
# COMPACT_ATOMS: atom_id res chain seq x y z
N THR A 1 -5.27 22.46 5.09
CA THR A 1 -5.21 23.01 3.73
C THR A 1 -6.41 22.53 2.90
N TYR A 2 -6.91 21.31 3.11
CA TYR A 2 -8.09 20.76 2.47
C TYR A 2 -9.03 20.16 3.53
N PRO A 3 -9.84 20.99 4.23
CA PRO A 3 -10.64 20.53 5.38
C PRO A 3 -11.71 19.50 5.01
N ASN A 4 -12.13 19.48 3.75
CA ASN A 4 -13.14 18.55 3.22
C ASN A 4 -12.52 17.37 2.46
N ALA A 5 -11.20 17.17 2.54
CA ALA A 5 -10.58 16.04 1.89
C ALA A 5 -11.06 14.72 2.50
N ARG A 6 -11.27 13.74 1.64
CA ARG A 6 -11.57 12.37 2.01
C ARG A 6 -10.42 11.48 1.56
N PHE A 7 -10.07 10.52 2.38
CA PHE A 7 -8.90 9.68 2.19
C PHE A 7 -9.31 8.24 1.98
N ILE A 8 -8.65 7.58 1.05
CA ILE A 8 -8.69 6.13 0.90
C ILE A 8 -7.30 5.64 1.26
N ASN A 9 -7.19 4.86 2.33
CA ASN A 9 -5.94 4.34 2.81
C ASN A 9 -5.87 2.84 2.52
N ILE A 10 -4.96 2.44 1.64
CA ILE A 10 -4.82 1.04 1.21
C ILE A 10 -3.69 0.41 2.01
N HIS A 11 -4.03 -0.56 2.83
CA HIS A 11 -3.11 -1.33 3.65
C HIS A 11 -2.65 -2.58 2.91
N ARG A 12 -1.34 -2.81 2.93
CA ARG A 12 -0.72 -4.00 2.35
C ARG A 12 0.30 -4.56 3.32
N ASN A 13 0.48 -5.90 3.28
CA ASN A 13 1.46 -6.58 4.11
C ASN A 13 2.86 -5.93 3.98
N PRO A 14 3.46 -5.45 5.08
CA PRO A 14 4.75 -4.78 5.08
C PRO A 14 5.88 -5.62 4.49
N ILE A 15 5.90 -6.95 4.71
CA ILE A 15 6.93 -7.85 4.16
C ILE A 15 7.04 -7.68 2.64
N GLN A 16 5.91 -7.69 1.94
CA GLN A 16 5.87 -7.53 0.50
C GLN A 16 6.19 -6.09 0.06
N SER A 17 5.68 -5.12 0.80
CA SER A 17 5.80 -3.71 0.45
C SER A 17 7.23 -3.21 0.64
N ILE A 18 7.90 -3.58 1.74
CA ILE A 18 9.28 -3.21 2.05
C ILE A 18 10.24 -3.81 1.02
N ALA A 19 10.13 -5.10 0.70
CA ALA A 19 10.97 -5.75 -0.30
C ALA A 19 10.86 -5.05 -1.67
N SER A 20 9.63 -4.74 -2.10
CA SER A 20 9.39 -4.03 -3.35
C SER A 20 9.96 -2.61 -3.35
N PHE A 21 9.81 -1.88 -2.25
CA PHE A 21 10.29 -0.50 -2.13
C PHE A 21 11.82 -0.43 -2.07
N CYS A 22 12.47 -1.39 -1.39
CA CYS A 22 13.94 -1.54 -1.41
C CYS A 22 14.46 -1.75 -2.82
N SER A 23 13.83 -2.65 -3.59
CA SER A 23 14.20 -2.92 -4.98
C SER A 23 14.02 -1.69 -5.88
N LEU A 24 12.91 -0.96 -5.74
CA LEU A 24 12.69 0.30 -6.45
C LEU A 24 13.78 1.34 -6.10
N THR A 25 14.08 1.50 -4.82
CA THR A 25 15.10 2.43 -4.33
C THR A 25 16.49 2.08 -4.88
N LYS A 26 16.85 0.79 -4.89
CA LYS A 26 18.08 0.29 -5.50
C LYS A 26 18.15 0.67 -6.98
N ASN A 27 17.09 0.40 -7.74
CA ASN A 27 17.06 0.69 -9.18
C ASN A 27 17.23 2.19 -9.45
N ILE A 28 16.54 3.04 -8.69
CA ILE A 28 16.67 4.50 -8.82
C ILE A 28 18.11 4.94 -8.48
N ARG A 29 18.67 4.50 -7.35
CA ARG A 29 20.04 4.87 -6.95
C ARG A 29 21.07 4.38 -7.96
N SER A 30 20.89 3.18 -8.53
CA SER A 30 21.80 2.60 -9.53
C SER A 30 21.83 3.38 -10.85
N ALA A 31 20.79 4.15 -11.17
CA ALA A 31 20.80 5.04 -12.33
C ALA A 31 21.76 6.23 -12.17
N PHE A 32 22.11 6.59 -10.92
CA PHE A 32 22.94 7.76 -10.60
C PHE A 32 24.27 7.41 -9.91
N SER A 33 24.45 6.17 -9.45
CA SER A 33 25.64 5.72 -8.73
C SER A 33 26.05 4.32 -9.16
N LYS A 34 27.38 4.12 -9.35
CA LYS A 34 27.93 2.80 -9.64
C LYS A 34 27.98 1.88 -8.42
N ASN A 35 28.08 2.48 -7.23
CA ASN A 35 28.15 1.75 -5.97
C ASN A 35 26.90 2.05 -5.14
N VAL A 36 26.05 1.06 -5.02
CA VAL A 36 24.80 1.16 -4.23
C VAL A 36 24.89 0.16 -3.09
N ASP A 37 24.89 0.67 -1.87
CA ASP A 37 24.86 -0.14 -0.66
C ASP A 37 23.42 -0.60 -0.39
N THR A 38 23.16 -1.89 -0.63
CA THR A 38 21.83 -2.48 -0.45
C THR A 38 21.45 -2.59 1.02
N LYS A 39 22.42 -2.80 1.93
CA LYS A 39 22.19 -2.87 3.37
C LYS A 39 21.75 -1.50 3.93
N GLU A 40 22.42 -0.42 3.47
CA GLU A 40 21.98 0.94 3.82
C GLU A 40 20.57 1.24 3.31
N ILE A 41 20.23 0.76 2.10
CA ILE A 41 18.86 0.89 1.55
C ILE A 41 17.86 0.19 2.45
N GLY A 42 18.10 -1.07 2.84
CA GLY A 42 17.21 -1.83 3.70
C GLY A 42 16.89 -1.09 4.99
N LYS A 43 17.94 -0.67 5.70
CA LYS A 43 17.79 0.11 6.94
C LYS A 43 17.02 1.42 6.73
N THR A 44 17.41 2.21 5.74
CA THR A 44 16.79 3.52 5.48
C THR A 44 15.31 3.38 5.12
N VAL A 45 14.97 2.39 4.30
CA VAL A 45 13.57 2.14 3.89
C VAL A 45 12.74 1.69 5.08
N LEU A 46 13.28 0.79 5.92
CA LEU A 46 12.59 0.29 7.10
C LEU A 46 12.27 1.42 8.08
N ASP A 47 13.29 2.22 8.46
CA ASP A 47 13.15 3.36 9.36
C ASP A 47 12.18 4.41 8.80
N PHE A 48 12.28 4.72 7.51
CA PHE A 48 11.40 5.68 6.84
C PHE A 48 9.93 5.25 6.90
N TRP A 49 9.63 4.01 6.55
CA TRP A 49 8.25 3.54 6.55
C TRP A 49 7.68 3.36 7.95
N GLN A 50 8.47 2.87 8.91
CA GLN A 50 8.04 2.79 10.30
C GLN A 50 7.65 4.17 10.86
N HIS A 51 8.52 5.18 10.63
CA HIS A 51 8.24 6.55 11.07
C HIS A 51 6.96 7.12 10.44
N ASN A 52 6.82 6.96 9.11
CA ASN A 52 5.69 7.54 8.39
C ASN A 52 4.37 6.81 8.67
N LEU A 53 4.38 5.49 8.83
CA LEU A 53 3.18 4.75 9.22
C LEU A 53 2.71 5.12 10.63
N ASN A 54 3.62 5.19 11.59
CA ASN A 54 3.28 5.62 12.96
C ASN A 54 2.67 7.03 12.96
N LYS A 55 3.26 7.95 12.21
CA LYS A 55 2.74 9.31 12.06
C LYS A 55 1.37 9.32 11.37
N GLY A 56 1.19 8.52 10.32
CA GLY A 56 -0.08 8.38 9.61
C GLY A 56 -1.19 7.82 10.51
N MET A 57 -0.89 6.78 11.28
CA MET A 57 -1.84 6.20 12.25
C MET A 57 -2.26 7.21 13.32
N SER A 58 -1.31 7.95 13.89
CA SER A 58 -1.62 9.02 14.85
C SER A 58 -2.48 10.12 14.25
N TYR A 59 -2.23 10.51 12.99
CA TYR A 59 -3.04 11.52 12.32
C TYR A 59 -4.44 11.02 11.98
N ARG A 60 -4.57 9.73 11.65
CA ARG A 60 -5.86 9.08 11.37
C ARG A 60 -6.86 9.24 12.51
N GLU A 61 -6.40 9.15 13.76
CA GLU A 61 -7.24 9.31 14.96
C GLU A 61 -7.92 10.69 15.03
N SER A 62 -7.36 11.70 14.36
CA SER A 62 -7.90 13.06 14.29
C SER A 62 -8.95 13.25 13.20
N LEU A 63 -9.14 12.25 12.31
CA LEU A 63 -10.08 12.33 11.19
C LEU A 63 -11.48 11.85 11.62
N GLY A 64 -12.49 12.47 11.06
CA GLY A 64 -13.89 12.04 11.27
C GLY A 64 -14.23 10.71 10.58
N PRO A 65 -15.31 10.04 11.00
CA PRO A 65 -15.66 8.69 10.54
C PRO A 65 -15.90 8.58 9.03
N ASN A 66 -16.29 9.67 8.36
CA ASN A 66 -16.57 9.68 6.93
C ASN A 66 -15.46 10.38 6.12
N GLN A 67 -14.31 10.65 6.75
CA GLN A 67 -13.18 11.29 6.09
C GLN A 67 -12.13 10.31 5.62
N ILE A 68 -12.07 9.09 6.18
CA ILE A 68 -11.09 8.09 5.82
C ILE A 68 -11.71 6.69 5.73
N VAL A 69 -11.34 5.96 4.71
CA VAL A 69 -11.69 4.54 4.52
C VAL A 69 -10.41 3.74 4.45
N ASP A 70 -10.28 2.76 5.34
CA ASP A 70 -9.19 1.81 5.33
C ASP A 70 -9.55 0.56 4.52
N ILE A 71 -8.65 0.13 3.64
CA ILE A 71 -8.87 -1.00 2.73
C ILE A 71 -7.70 -1.95 2.83
N ASN A 72 -7.98 -3.23 3.06
CA ASN A 72 -6.98 -4.27 2.91
C ASN A 72 -6.76 -4.58 1.43
N TYR A 73 -5.53 -4.46 0.95
CA TYR A 73 -5.17 -4.66 -0.46
C TYR A 73 -5.53 -6.05 -0.97
N THR A 74 -5.35 -7.11 -0.17
CA THR A 74 -5.66 -8.47 -0.56
C THR A 74 -7.16 -8.64 -0.79
N LYS A 75 -7.99 -8.17 0.14
CA LYS A 75 -9.46 -8.18 0.00
C LYS A 75 -9.91 -7.33 -1.19
N PHE A 76 -9.23 -6.20 -1.43
CA PHE A 76 -9.52 -5.33 -2.57
C PHE A 76 -9.30 -6.02 -3.91
N ILE A 77 -8.19 -6.74 -4.10
CA ILE A 77 -7.90 -7.41 -5.37
C ILE A 77 -8.75 -8.66 -5.62
N GLU A 78 -9.32 -9.25 -4.58
CA GLU A 78 -10.24 -10.39 -4.69
C GLU A 78 -11.58 -9.97 -5.29
N ASN A 79 -12.10 -8.81 -4.87
CA ASN A 79 -13.37 -8.26 -5.38
C ASN A 79 -13.32 -6.72 -5.50
N PRO A 80 -12.65 -6.19 -6.54
CA PRO A 80 -12.39 -4.75 -6.66
C PRO A 80 -13.68 -3.91 -6.78
N LEU A 81 -14.69 -4.40 -7.50
CA LEU A 81 -15.90 -3.63 -7.74
C LEU A 81 -16.71 -3.42 -6.47
N ASP A 82 -16.93 -4.49 -5.69
CA ASP A 82 -17.64 -4.39 -4.41
C ASP A 82 -16.88 -3.53 -3.41
N ALA A 83 -15.54 -3.65 -3.39
CA ALA A 83 -14.71 -2.79 -2.55
C ALA A 83 -14.87 -1.30 -2.93
N ILE A 84 -14.91 -0.97 -4.22
CA ILE A 84 -15.12 0.41 -4.69
C ILE A 84 -16.52 0.89 -4.31
N LYS A 85 -17.56 0.09 -4.51
CA LYS A 85 -18.95 0.44 -4.10
C LYS A 85 -19.02 0.74 -2.61
N ASN A 86 -18.36 -0.07 -1.79
CA ASN A 86 -18.30 0.15 -0.35
C ASN A 86 -17.58 1.46 0.01
N ILE A 87 -16.47 1.78 -0.66
CA ILE A 87 -15.75 3.06 -0.49
C ILE A 87 -16.68 4.24 -0.77
N TYR A 88 -17.37 4.21 -1.91
CA TYR A 88 -18.30 5.27 -2.30
C TYR A 88 -19.40 5.45 -1.25
N SER A 89 -20.01 4.35 -0.81
CA SER A 89 -21.03 4.35 0.23
C SER A 89 -20.55 4.98 1.55
N ILE A 90 -19.38 4.55 2.06
CA ILE A 90 -18.80 5.09 3.31
C ILE A 90 -18.47 6.58 3.17
N LEU A 91 -17.95 6.98 2.03
CA LEU A 91 -17.61 8.39 1.76
C LEU A 91 -18.83 9.25 1.38
N GLY A 92 -20.03 8.66 1.30
CA GLY A 92 -21.28 9.36 0.97
C GLY A 92 -21.33 9.84 -0.47
N PHE A 93 -20.83 9.04 -1.41
CA PHE A 93 -20.95 9.24 -2.84
C PHE A 93 -21.85 8.17 -3.46
N ASP A 94 -22.60 8.53 -4.47
CA ASP A 94 -23.37 7.60 -5.28
C ASP A 94 -22.56 7.17 -6.51
N ILE A 95 -22.75 5.93 -6.96
CA ILE A 95 -22.25 5.42 -8.23
C ILE A 95 -23.45 5.20 -9.14
N ASP A 96 -23.47 5.87 -10.28
CA ASP A 96 -24.46 5.60 -11.31
C ASP A 96 -24.12 4.33 -12.12
N ILE A 97 -25.12 3.78 -12.76
CA ILE A 97 -25.01 2.53 -13.54
C ILE A 97 -23.99 2.64 -14.71
N GLU A 98 -23.85 3.82 -15.29
CA GLU A 98 -22.88 4.04 -16.36
C GLU A 98 -21.45 3.97 -15.85
N THR A 99 -21.19 4.56 -14.71
CA THR A 99 -19.88 4.50 -14.04
C THR A 99 -19.56 3.06 -13.61
N GLU A 100 -20.53 2.34 -13.04
CA GLU A 100 -20.36 0.93 -12.66
C GLU A 100 -19.99 0.07 -13.88
N ASN A 101 -20.71 0.18 -14.97
CA ASN A 101 -20.42 -0.56 -16.21
C ASN A 101 -19.02 -0.26 -16.77
N LYS A 102 -18.59 1.00 -16.73
CA LYS A 102 -17.22 1.38 -17.13
C LYS A 102 -16.14 0.76 -16.26
N MET A 103 -16.38 0.67 -14.94
CA MET A 103 -15.46 0.01 -14.02
C MET A 103 -15.36 -1.50 -14.31
N GLU A 104 -16.48 -2.17 -14.57
CA GLU A 104 -16.50 -3.60 -14.96
C GLU A 104 -15.73 -3.84 -16.25
N GLU A 105 -15.99 -3.05 -17.29
CA GLU A 105 -15.26 -3.15 -18.56
C GLU A 105 -13.75 -2.96 -18.37
N TYR A 106 -13.35 -2.01 -17.52
CA TYR A 106 -11.95 -1.78 -17.22
C TYR A 106 -11.32 -2.99 -16.53
N LEU A 107 -11.99 -3.59 -15.54
CA LEU A 107 -11.51 -4.78 -14.83
C LEU A 107 -11.35 -5.99 -15.78
N ILE A 108 -12.31 -6.19 -16.67
CA ILE A 108 -12.23 -7.24 -17.70
C ILE A 108 -10.98 -7.05 -18.58
N LYS A 109 -10.74 -5.83 -19.06
CA LYS A 109 -9.55 -5.49 -19.86
C LYS A 109 -8.25 -5.70 -19.10
N GLN A 110 -8.19 -5.29 -17.82
CA GLN A 110 -7.01 -5.46 -16.98
C GLN A 110 -6.67 -6.92 -16.70
N ASN A 111 -7.68 -7.78 -16.54
CA ASN A 111 -7.48 -9.21 -16.31
C ASN A 111 -6.89 -9.95 -17.52
N GLN A 112 -7.02 -9.38 -18.72
CA GLN A 112 -6.44 -9.92 -19.96
C GLN A 112 -4.95 -9.58 -20.10
N ILE A 113 -4.44 -8.59 -19.34
CA ILE A 113 -3.04 -8.17 -19.40
C ILE A 113 -2.22 -9.07 -18.48
N LYS A 114 -1.30 -9.86 -19.07
CA LYS A 114 -0.32 -10.63 -18.29
C LYS A 114 0.55 -9.68 -17.48
N LYS A 115 0.43 -9.74 -16.16
CA LYS A 115 1.34 -9.02 -15.24
C LYS A 115 2.53 -9.92 -14.96
N GLU A 116 3.74 -9.45 -15.23
CA GLU A 116 4.96 -10.11 -14.77
C GLU A 116 4.99 -10.09 -13.24
N LYS A 117 5.21 -11.26 -12.64
CA LYS A 117 5.46 -11.35 -11.19
C LYS A 117 6.92 -10.97 -10.93
N HIS A 118 7.13 -9.83 -10.31
CA HIS A 118 8.43 -9.48 -9.76
C HIS A 118 8.61 -10.20 -8.42
N ASN A 119 9.69 -10.98 -8.31
CA ASN A 119 10.09 -11.56 -7.04
C ASN A 119 11.09 -10.59 -6.39
N TYR A 120 10.74 -10.09 -5.22
CA TYR A 120 11.58 -9.23 -4.42
C TYR A 120 12.12 -10.02 -3.23
N SER A 121 13.42 -9.86 -2.92
CA SER A 121 14.08 -10.51 -1.79
C SER A 121 14.36 -9.47 -0.70
N LEU A 122 14.05 -9.79 0.55
CA LEU A 122 14.43 -8.99 1.71
C LEU A 122 15.91 -9.21 2.04
N GLU A 123 16.41 -10.42 1.83
CA GLU A 123 17.77 -10.83 2.15
C GLU A 123 18.82 -10.01 1.37
N GLU A 124 18.48 -9.60 0.15
CA GLU A 124 19.35 -8.71 -0.65
C GLU A 124 19.65 -7.38 0.06
N PHE A 125 18.75 -6.98 0.96
CA PHE A 125 18.81 -5.72 1.70
C PHE A 125 19.17 -5.90 3.18
N ASP A 126 19.73 -7.07 3.55
CA ASP A 126 20.06 -7.44 4.93
C ASP A 126 18.84 -7.42 5.87
N LEU A 127 17.66 -7.73 5.33
CA LEU A 127 16.38 -7.82 6.03
C LEU A 127 15.86 -9.25 6.02
N SER A 128 15.01 -9.57 7.00
CA SER A 128 14.23 -10.81 7.03
C SER A 128 12.76 -10.52 7.33
N PRO A 129 11.84 -11.48 7.08
CA PRO A 129 10.45 -11.34 7.48
C PRO A 129 10.28 -11.03 8.98
N GLU A 130 11.12 -11.62 9.84
CA GLU A 130 11.09 -11.42 11.29
C GLU A 130 11.44 -9.97 11.64
N ILE A 131 12.51 -9.40 11.03
CA ILE A 131 12.90 -8.01 11.24
C ILE A 131 11.77 -7.06 10.85
N VAL A 132 11.15 -7.31 9.69
CA VAL A 132 10.01 -6.49 9.22
C VAL A 132 8.81 -6.64 10.15
N ASN A 133 8.50 -7.87 10.60
CA ASN A 133 7.40 -8.11 11.53
C ASN A 133 7.59 -7.38 12.86
N ASP A 134 8.79 -7.40 13.41
CA ASP A 134 9.10 -6.70 14.66
C ASP A 134 8.90 -5.19 14.52
N HIS A 135 9.37 -4.61 13.41
CA HIS A 135 9.25 -3.17 13.16
C HIS A 135 7.80 -2.72 12.92
N PHE A 136 6.97 -3.57 12.32
CA PHE A 136 5.59 -3.24 11.95
C PHE A 136 4.54 -4.01 12.76
N HIS A 137 4.91 -4.61 13.89
CA HIS A 137 4.04 -5.45 14.69
C HIS A 137 2.68 -4.79 14.99
N ASN A 138 2.68 -3.60 15.55
CA ASN A 138 1.45 -2.88 15.90
C ASN A 138 0.59 -2.56 14.68
N TYR A 139 1.22 -2.19 13.55
CA TYR A 139 0.53 -1.93 12.31
C TYR A 139 -0.12 -3.20 11.77
N MET A 140 0.59 -4.33 11.78
CA MET A 140 0.10 -5.60 11.26
C MET A 140 -1.06 -6.14 12.09
N MET A 141 -0.98 -6.03 13.42
CA MET A 141 -2.08 -6.43 14.31
C MET A 141 -3.35 -5.60 14.09
N ASN A 142 -3.21 -4.30 13.83
CA ASN A 142 -4.35 -3.41 13.60
C ASN A 142 -5.03 -3.61 12.24
N HIS A 143 -4.35 -4.22 11.27
CA HIS A 143 -4.85 -4.36 9.89
C HIS A 143 -4.97 -5.83 9.44
N GLU A 144 -4.90 -6.78 10.36
CA GLU A 144 -5.14 -8.23 10.12
C GLU A 144 -4.21 -8.82 9.03
N PHE A 145 -2.89 -8.63 9.17
CA PHE A 145 -1.88 -9.25 8.29
C PHE A 145 -1.18 -10.42 8.97
#